data_e03cf6227b5db178bfb8a4052904e1c8
#
_entry.id   e03cf6227b5db178bfb8a4052904e1c8
#
_cell.length_a   1.000
_cell.length_b   1.000
_cell.length_c   1.000
_cell.angle_alpha   90.00
_cell.angle_beta   90.00
_cell.angle_gamma   90.00
#
_symmetry.space_group_name_H-M   'P 1'
#
loop_
_entity.id
_entity.type
_entity.pdbx_description
1 polymer ?
#
loop_
_entity_poly.entity_id
_entity_poly.type
_entity_poly.pdbx_seq_one_letter_code
_entity_poly.pdbx_strand_id
1 'polypeptide(L)'
;MGGMHSAITVCLVPEARQGPFVFHDGLEDGCARAARLGFDAIEIFPPSPTALDIAQVQGLLDHHGLKVAAIGTGGGWVLHKWTLTHPDPEIRAHARDFVRATIDLAGGFGAPAILGSMQGRYDPPVTREQALSWLFDALDELGEHAQRHHVPLLYEPLNRYETNIFNRQVDAAHWIETLETRNIRLLCDLFHMAIEEVDLAATLRECSSLVGHVHFADSNRLAIGLGHTDPKPIVQVLRDIDYHGYLSAEILPLPDAETAARTTAESIRNLLSA
;
A
#
# COMPACT_ATOMS: atom_id res chain seq x y z
N MET A 1 -2.23 -17.50 18.06
CA MET A 1 -1.35 -17.30 16.93
C MET A 1 -2.16 -16.54 15.91
N GLY A 2 -1.85 -15.26 15.64
CA GLY A 2 -2.56 -14.47 14.65
C GLY A 2 -2.17 -14.97 13.26
N GLY A 3 -3.15 -15.16 12.37
CA GLY A 3 -2.91 -15.47 10.97
C GLY A 3 -2.88 -14.22 10.12
N MET A 4 -2.66 -14.36 8.82
CA MET A 4 -2.87 -13.30 7.84
C MET A 4 -4.36 -12.92 7.78
N HIS A 5 -4.62 -11.65 7.48
CA HIS A 5 -5.96 -11.08 7.40
C HIS A 5 -6.25 -10.56 5.99
N SER A 6 -7.52 -10.39 5.68
CA SER A 6 -7.96 -9.85 4.39
C SER A 6 -8.31 -8.36 4.49
N ALA A 7 -7.97 -7.60 3.44
CA ALA A 7 -8.38 -6.21 3.32
C ALA A 7 -8.80 -5.87 1.87
N ILE A 8 -9.54 -4.78 1.71
CA ILE A 8 -9.99 -4.29 0.42
C ILE A 8 -9.95 -2.76 0.37
N THR A 9 -9.67 -2.21 -0.80
CA THR A 9 -9.49 -0.78 -1.00
C THR A 9 -10.81 -0.02 -1.09
N VAL A 10 -10.85 1.13 -0.41
CA VAL A 10 -11.89 2.16 -0.50
C VAL A 10 -11.23 3.48 -0.90
N CYS A 11 -11.51 3.95 -2.11
CA CYS A 11 -10.94 5.17 -2.65
C CYS A 11 -11.94 6.33 -2.58
N LEU A 12 -11.53 7.40 -1.92
CA LEU A 12 -12.32 8.63 -1.76
C LEU A 12 -11.85 9.77 -2.68
N VAL A 13 -10.98 9.45 -3.64
CA VAL A 13 -10.45 10.39 -4.64
C VAL A 13 -11.21 10.20 -5.94
N PRO A 14 -12.11 11.14 -6.35
CA PRO A 14 -12.92 10.97 -7.56
C PRO A 14 -12.09 10.86 -8.83
N GLU A 15 -10.95 11.56 -8.90
CA GLU A 15 -10.01 11.55 -10.03
C GLU A 15 -9.30 10.21 -10.20
N ALA A 16 -9.28 9.37 -9.17
CA ALA A 16 -8.71 8.02 -9.20
C ALA A 16 -9.76 6.92 -9.51
N ARG A 17 -10.97 7.28 -9.93
CA ARG A 17 -12.08 6.32 -10.15
C ARG A 17 -11.77 5.23 -11.20
N GLN A 18 -10.82 5.46 -12.08
CA GLN A 18 -10.35 4.46 -13.05
C GLN A 18 -9.12 3.67 -12.56
N GLY A 19 -8.67 3.97 -11.35
CA GLY A 19 -7.55 3.28 -10.71
C GLY A 19 -7.92 1.89 -10.17
N PRO A 20 -6.97 1.19 -9.61
CA PRO A 20 -7.13 -0.18 -9.10
C PRO A 20 -7.78 -0.19 -7.71
N PHE A 21 -8.87 0.51 -7.55
CA PHE A 21 -9.58 0.57 -6.28
C PHE A 21 -10.99 -0.01 -6.45
N VAL A 22 -11.42 -0.79 -5.46
CA VAL A 22 -12.65 -1.56 -5.61
C VAL A 22 -13.89 -0.75 -5.28
N PHE A 23 -13.88 0.00 -4.17
CA PHE A 23 -15.03 0.77 -3.71
C PHE A 23 -14.79 2.27 -3.83
N HIS A 24 -15.75 2.99 -4.43
CA HIS A 24 -15.67 4.43 -4.70
C HIS A 24 -16.88 5.24 -4.24
N ASP A 25 -17.88 4.59 -3.63
CA ASP A 25 -19.16 5.23 -3.32
C ASP A 25 -19.23 5.75 -1.87
N GLY A 26 -18.05 6.05 -1.29
CA GLY A 26 -17.88 6.59 0.05
C GLY A 26 -17.48 5.53 1.08
N LEU A 27 -17.05 6.00 2.24
CA LEU A 27 -16.49 5.13 3.27
C LEU A 27 -17.54 4.24 3.92
N GLU A 28 -18.76 4.75 4.15
CA GLU A 28 -19.87 3.99 4.74
C GLU A 28 -20.28 2.83 3.84
N ASP A 29 -20.46 3.07 2.54
CA ASP A 29 -20.76 2.01 1.56
C ASP A 29 -19.62 0.98 1.49
N GLY A 30 -18.38 1.45 1.42
CA GLY A 30 -17.19 0.59 1.39
C GLY A 30 -17.10 -0.32 2.62
N CYS A 31 -17.29 0.22 3.81
CA CYS A 31 -17.30 -0.56 5.06
C CYS A 31 -18.43 -1.60 5.09
N ALA A 32 -19.65 -1.18 4.73
CA ALA A 32 -20.80 -2.10 4.72
C ALA A 32 -20.59 -3.27 3.75
N ARG A 33 -20.07 -3.00 2.57
CA ARG A 33 -19.76 -4.03 1.56
C ARG A 33 -18.60 -4.92 1.97
N ALA A 34 -17.50 -4.36 2.49
CA ALA A 34 -16.37 -5.13 2.99
C ALA A 34 -16.79 -6.09 4.10
N ALA A 35 -17.53 -5.62 5.10
CA ALA A 35 -18.02 -6.44 6.20
C ALA A 35 -18.97 -7.56 5.72
N ARG A 36 -19.92 -7.23 4.81
CA ARG A 36 -20.85 -8.22 4.24
C ARG A 36 -20.11 -9.34 3.50
N LEU A 37 -19.00 -9.02 2.83
CA LEU A 37 -18.18 -9.98 2.08
C LEU A 37 -17.20 -10.75 2.98
N GLY A 38 -17.07 -10.34 4.25
CA GLY A 38 -16.26 -11.01 5.26
C GLY A 38 -14.78 -10.63 5.22
N PHE A 39 -14.45 -9.41 4.79
CA PHE A 39 -13.11 -8.85 4.97
C PHE A 39 -12.87 -8.46 6.43
N ASP A 40 -11.62 -8.54 6.87
CA ASP A 40 -11.19 -8.16 8.22
C ASP A 40 -10.91 -6.65 8.34
N ALA A 41 -10.56 -6.01 7.22
CA ALA A 41 -10.16 -4.61 7.19
C ALA A 41 -10.48 -3.93 5.85
N ILE A 42 -10.39 -2.61 5.86
CA ILE A 42 -10.35 -1.77 4.66
C ILE A 42 -9.01 -1.06 4.57
N GLU A 43 -8.61 -0.75 3.36
CA GLU A 43 -7.49 0.14 3.06
C GLU A 43 -8.04 1.41 2.42
N ILE A 44 -7.67 2.57 2.97
CA ILE A 44 -8.33 3.84 2.61
C ILE A 44 -7.40 4.71 1.78
N PHE A 45 -7.91 5.25 0.67
CA PHE A 45 -7.25 6.25 -0.16
C PHE A 45 -8.00 7.59 -0.09
N PRO A 46 -7.68 8.46 0.88
CA PRO A 46 -8.33 9.73 1.04
C PRO A 46 -7.77 10.80 0.08
N PRO A 47 -8.55 11.83 -0.29
CA PRO A 47 -8.05 12.95 -1.10
C PRO A 47 -7.06 13.83 -0.33
N SER A 48 -7.18 13.89 0.99
CA SER A 48 -6.24 14.59 1.88
C SER A 48 -6.26 13.97 3.28
N PRO A 49 -5.20 14.17 4.08
CA PRO A 49 -5.16 13.70 5.47
C PRO A 49 -6.26 14.28 6.34
N THR A 50 -6.79 15.46 5.98
CA THR A 50 -7.85 16.17 6.72
C THR A 50 -9.28 15.83 6.26
N ALA A 51 -9.42 14.96 5.25
CA ALA A 51 -10.72 14.57 4.72
C ALA A 51 -11.48 13.58 5.62
N LEU A 52 -10.82 13.01 6.61
CA LEU A 52 -11.38 12.00 7.51
C LEU A 52 -11.31 12.50 8.96
N ASP A 53 -12.43 12.38 9.67
CA ASP A 53 -12.47 12.51 11.12
C ASP A 53 -12.24 11.15 11.77
N ILE A 54 -11.19 11.04 12.57
CA ILE A 54 -10.77 9.76 13.18
C ILE A 54 -11.89 9.16 14.03
N ALA A 55 -12.60 9.96 14.83
CA ALA A 55 -13.64 9.44 15.71
C ALA A 55 -14.86 8.92 14.93
N GLN A 56 -15.24 9.64 13.86
CA GLN A 56 -16.33 9.19 12.97
C GLN A 56 -15.96 7.91 12.24
N VAL A 57 -14.76 7.83 11.69
CA VAL A 57 -14.29 6.63 10.99
C VAL A 57 -14.18 5.46 11.97
N GLN A 58 -13.64 5.66 13.17
CA GLN A 58 -13.56 4.61 14.18
C GLN A 58 -14.94 4.07 14.57
N GLY A 59 -15.93 4.96 14.75
CA GLY A 59 -17.31 4.54 15.04
C GLY A 59 -17.91 3.69 13.91
N LEU A 60 -17.59 4.00 12.65
CA LEU A 60 -18.02 3.22 11.49
C LEU A 60 -17.34 1.84 11.43
N LEU A 61 -16.03 1.81 11.69
CA LEU A 61 -15.26 0.56 11.75
C LEU A 61 -15.75 -0.37 12.84
N ASP A 62 -16.00 0.17 14.05
CA ASP A 62 -16.52 -0.58 15.19
C ASP A 62 -17.92 -1.16 14.90
N HIS A 63 -18.78 -0.36 14.23
CA HIS A 63 -20.11 -0.81 13.81
C HIS A 63 -20.07 -2.03 12.88
N HIS A 64 -19.09 -2.06 11.98
CA HIS A 64 -18.94 -3.13 10.98
C HIS A 64 -17.96 -4.23 11.40
N GLY A 65 -17.28 -4.11 12.53
CA GLY A 65 -16.26 -5.07 12.99
C GLY A 65 -15.00 -5.07 12.10
N LEU A 66 -14.67 -3.93 11.47
CA LEU A 66 -13.54 -3.77 10.56
C LEU A 66 -12.37 -3.04 11.23
N LYS A 67 -11.19 -3.16 10.62
CA LYS A 67 -9.99 -2.38 10.94
C LYS A 67 -9.54 -1.57 9.74
N VAL A 68 -8.58 -0.65 9.95
CA VAL A 68 -7.81 -0.03 8.86
C VAL A 68 -6.55 -0.86 8.64
N ALA A 69 -6.35 -1.36 7.42
CA ALA A 69 -5.15 -2.10 7.05
C ALA A 69 -3.97 -1.16 6.75
N ALA A 70 -4.23 -0.08 6.03
CA ALA A 70 -3.28 0.98 5.70
C ALA A 70 -4.03 2.22 5.17
N ILE A 71 -3.33 3.37 5.09
CA ILE A 71 -3.84 4.59 4.43
C ILE A 71 -2.88 5.02 3.34
N GLY A 72 -3.38 5.14 2.11
CA GLY A 72 -2.61 5.54 0.95
C GLY A 72 -2.35 7.04 0.87
N THR A 73 -1.16 7.44 0.42
CA THR A 73 -0.79 8.84 0.15
C THR A 73 -1.09 9.27 -1.29
N GLY A 74 -1.58 8.38 -2.15
CA GLY A 74 -1.76 8.61 -3.59
C GLY A 74 -2.58 9.85 -3.95
N GLY A 75 -3.47 10.35 -3.05
CA GLY A 75 -4.19 11.60 -3.23
C GLY A 75 -3.27 12.80 -3.50
N GLY A 76 -2.12 12.88 -2.84
CA GLY A 76 -1.13 13.93 -3.07
C GLY A 76 -0.56 13.95 -4.50
N TRP A 77 -0.33 12.78 -5.08
CA TRP A 77 0.07 12.66 -6.48
C TRP A 77 -1.09 12.92 -7.45
N VAL A 78 -2.24 12.28 -7.22
CA VAL A 78 -3.38 12.39 -8.15
C VAL A 78 -3.84 13.83 -8.30
N LEU A 79 -4.03 14.55 -7.18
CA LEU A 79 -4.61 15.89 -7.16
C LEU A 79 -3.58 17.00 -7.39
N HIS A 80 -2.34 16.83 -6.91
CA HIS A 80 -1.38 17.91 -6.83
C HIS A 80 -0.06 17.64 -7.55
N LYS A 81 0.18 16.39 -8.00
CA LYS A 81 1.45 15.94 -8.59
C LYS A 81 2.66 16.12 -7.65
N TRP A 82 2.42 16.16 -6.35
CA TRP A 82 3.48 16.25 -5.34
C TRP A 82 4.27 14.96 -5.24
N THR A 83 5.60 15.09 -5.29
CA THR A 83 6.52 13.96 -5.11
C THR A 83 7.71 14.35 -4.26
N LEU A 84 8.30 13.37 -3.57
CA LEU A 84 9.47 13.55 -2.71
C LEU A 84 10.76 13.78 -3.52
N THR A 85 10.76 13.49 -4.81
CA THR A 85 11.92 13.64 -5.71
C THR A 85 11.72 14.75 -6.75
N HIS A 86 10.72 15.62 -6.58
CA HIS A 86 10.49 16.73 -7.49
C HIS A 86 11.68 17.72 -7.51
N PRO A 87 12.07 18.30 -8.67
CA PRO A 87 13.16 19.28 -8.74
C PRO A 87 12.92 20.52 -7.88
N ASP A 88 11.67 20.98 -7.79
CA ASP A 88 11.29 22.13 -6.97
C ASP A 88 11.26 21.74 -5.48
N PRO A 89 12.06 22.42 -4.63
CA PRO A 89 12.09 22.16 -3.19
C PRO A 89 10.77 22.48 -2.46
N GLU A 90 9.97 23.41 -2.95
CA GLU A 90 8.66 23.72 -2.36
C GLU A 90 7.68 22.57 -2.57
N ILE A 91 7.70 21.94 -3.75
CA ILE A 91 6.87 20.77 -4.02
C ILE A 91 7.33 19.57 -3.19
N ARG A 92 8.65 19.37 -2.99
CA ARG A 92 9.14 18.34 -2.07
C ARG A 92 8.72 18.59 -0.62
N ALA A 93 8.69 19.86 -0.19
CA ALA A 93 8.19 20.21 1.14
C ALA A 93 6.71 19.89 1.30
N HIS A 94 5.86 20.28 0.34
CA HIS A 94 4.44 19.91 0.32
C HIS A 94 4.22 18.40 0.32
N ALA A 95 5.02 17.66 -0.46
CA ALA A 95 4.94 16.20 -0.47
C ALA A 95 5.26 15.60 0.90
N ARG A 96 6.32 16.07 1.57
CA ARG A 96 6.67 15.61 2.93
C ARG A 96 5.59 15.93 3.94
N ASP A 97 5.05 17.16 3.91
CA ASP A 97 3.99 17.56 4.84
C ASP A 97 2.72 16.75 4.65
N PHE A 98 2.35 16.44 3.39
CA PHE A 98 1.21 15.58 3.07
C PHE A 98 1.41 14.15 3.59
N VAL A 99 2.58 13.54 3.32
CA VAL A 99 2.89 12.20 3.81
C VAL A 99 2.93 12.17 5.33
N ARG A 100 3.55 13.17 5.99
CA ARG A 100 3.59 13.28 7.45
C ARG A 100 2.18 13.34 8.05
N ALA A 101 1.32 14.20 7.50
CA ALA A 101 -0.07 14.30 7.97
C ALA A 101 -0.89 13.02 7.70
N THR A 102 -0.58 12.28 6.62
CA THR A 102 -1.18 10.96 6.38
C THR A 102 -0.69 9.92 7.38
N ILE A 103 0.58 9.99 7.80
CA ILE A 103 1.11 9.15 8.89
C ILE A 103 0.36 9.43 10.19
N ASP A 104 0.12 10.70 10.53
CA ASP A 104 -0.64 11.09 11.73
C ASP A 104 -2.08 10.53 11.68
N LEU A 105 -2.75 10.65 10.52
CA LEU A 105 -4.08 10.09 10.32
C LEU A 105 -4.07 8.57 10.47
N ALA A 106 -3.15 7.87 9.80
CA ALA A 106 -3.04 6.41 9.84
C ALA A 106 -2.70 5.92 11.27
N GLY A 107 -1.77 6.60 11.92
CA GLY A 107 -1.39 6.32 13.31
C GLY A 107 -2.54 6.45 14.29
N GLY A 108 -3.52 7.33 14.03
CA GLY A 108 -4.75 7.43 14.80
C GLY A 108 -5.60 6.15 14.79
N PHE A 109 -5.43 5.29 13.79
CA PHE A 109 -6.06 3.95 13.69
C PHE A 109 -5.09 2.81 14.03
N GLY A 110 -3.85 3.11 14.41
CA GLY A 110 -2.81 2.09 14.60
C GLY A 110 -2.42 1.40 13.27
N ALA A 111 -2.62 2.07 12.14
CA ALA A 111 -2.34 1.57 10.80
C ALA A 111 -1.14 2.31 10.18
N PRO A 112 -0.40 1.69 9.26
CA PRO A 112 0.66 2.34 8.51
C PRO A 112 0.13 3.25 7.39
N ALA A 113 0.95 4.24 6.99
CA ALA A 113 0.75 4.97 5.75
C ALA A 113 1.55 4.32 4.61
N ILE A 114 1.03 4.41 3.37
CA ILE A 114 1.67 3.88 2.16
C ILE A 114 2.29 5.02 1.35
N LEU A 115 3.56 4.89 1.04
CA LEU A 115 4.29 5.74 0.09
C LEU A 115 4.51 4.98 -1.22
N GLY A 116 3.60 5.12 -2.16
CA GLY A 116 3.69 4.62 -3.53
C GLY A 116 4.06 5.76 -4.50
N SER A 117 3.11 6.25 -5.29
CA SER A 117 3.33 7.24 -6.36
C SER A 117 4.03 8.54 -5.91
N MET A 118 3.85 8.96 -4.65
CA MET A 118 4.51 10.16 -4.12
C MET A 118 6.02 10.02 -3.93
N GLN A 119 6.61 8.82 -4.04
CA GLN A 119 8.07 8.67 -4.13
C GLN A 119 8.63 9.47 -5.32
N GLY A 120 7.88 9.49 -6.44
CA GLY A 120 8.22 10.20 -7.66
C GLY A 120 9.11 9.40 -8.60
N ARG A 121 9.89 10.13 -9.39
CA ARG A 121 10.83 9.60 -10.38
C ARG A 121 11.94 10.63 -10.62
N TYR A 122 12.96 10.29 -11.38
CA TYR A 122 13.98 11.22 -11.83
C TYR A 122 13.99 11.32 -13.36
N ASP A 123 14.05 12.55 -13.85
CA ASP A 123 14.20 12.88 -15.27
C ASP A 123 15.09 14.15 -15.36
N PRO A 124 15.85 14.36 -16.44
CA PRO A 124 16.70 15.55 -16.56
C PRO A 124 15.94 16.85 -16.27
N PRO A 125 16.53 17.80 -15.51
CA PRO A 125 17.93 17.84 -15.08
C PRO A 125 18.25 17.06 -13.79
N VAL A 126 17.30 16.39 -13.15
CA VAL A 126 17.51 15.63 -11.89
C VAL A 126 18.22 14.31 -12.21
N THR A 127 19.35 14.05 -11.56
CA THR A 127 20.04 12.77 -11.66
C THR A 127 19.43 11.75 -10.68
N ARG A 128 19.71 10.46 -10.90
CA ARG A 128 19.29 9.40 -9.98
C ARG A 128 19.85 9.62 -8.57
N GLU A 129 21.11 10.02 -8.47
CA GLU A 129 21.78 10.27 -7.19
C GLU A 129 21.12 11.40 -6.41
N GLN A 130 20.74 12.49 -7.11
CA GLN A 130 20.01 13.60 -6.49
C GLN A 130 18.62 13.15 -5.98
N ALA A 131 17.87 12.41 -6.80
CA ALA A 131 16.55 11.91 -6.42
C ALA A 131 16.66 10.98 -5.21
N LEU A 132 17.64 10.07 -5.20
CA LEU A 132 17.89 9.16 -4.07
C LEU A 132 18.31 9.90 -2.81
N SER A 133 19.12 10.97 -2.90
CA SER A 133 19.48 11.79 -1.75
C SER A 133 18.26 12.47 -1.14
N TRP A 134 17.37 13.06 -1.96
CA TRP A 134 16.15 13.68 -1.45
C TRP A 134 15.17 12.68 -0.84
N LEU A 135 15.08 11.49 -1.47
CA LEU A 135 14.22 10.42 -0.96
C LEU A 135 14.77 9.85 0.35
N PHE A 136 16.10 9.71 0.46
CA PHE A 136 16.78 9.28 1.69
C PHE A 136 16.43 10.19 2.87
N ASP A 137 16.68 11.51 2.70
CA ASP A 137 16.37 12.50 3.75
C ASP A 137 14.89 12.49 4.15
N ALA A 138 14.00 12.34 3.16
CA ALA A 138 12.56 12.30 3.40
C ALA A 138 12.14 11.04 4.14
N LEU A 139 12.65 9.86 3.77
CA LEU A 139 12.28 8.60 4.43
C LEU A 139 12.85 8.49 5.84
N ASP A 140 14.04 9.01 6.10
CA ASP A 140 14.58 9.05 7.46
C ASP A 140 13.68 9.88 8.37
N GLU A 141 13.32 11.10 7.95
CA GLU A 141 12.43 11.98 8.71
C GLU A 141 11.04 11.35 8.92
N LEU A 142 10.43 10.83 7.84
CA LEU A 142 9.07 10.29 7.87
C LEU A 142 8.99 8.94 8.61
N GLY A 143 10.02 8.12 8.52
CA GLY A 143 10.11 6.86 9.27
C GLY A 143 10.23 7.10 10.78
N GLU A 144 11.05 8.07 11.21
CA GLU A 144 11.10 8.48 12.62
C GLU A 144 9.75 9.08 13.07
N HIS A 145 9.08 9.83 12.20
CA HIS A 145 7.76 10.36 12.52
C HIS A 145 6.74 9.24 12.73
N ALA A 146 6.69 8.25 11.84
CA ALA A 146 5.79 7.11 11.94
C ALA A 146 6.06 6.26 13.21
N GLN A 147 7.31 6.18 13.65
CA GLN A 147 7.67 5.47 14.89
C GLN A 147 6.98 6.05 16.13
N ARG A 148 6.65 7.34 16.15
CA ARG A 148 5.92 7.98 17.26
C ARG A 148 4.50 7.43 17.43
N HIS A 149 3.94 6.90 16.35
CA HIS A 149 2.64 6.22 16.31
C HIS A 149 2.76 4.71 16.48
N HIS A 150 3.97 4.17 16.67
CA HIS A 150 4.25 2.73 16.79
C HIS A 150 3.86 1.93 15.54
N VAL A 151 3.86 2.55 14.37
CA VAL A 151 3.58 1.94 13.07
C VAL A 151 4.73 2.22 12.11
N PRO A 152 5.03 1.35 11.13
CA PRO A 152 6.00 1.65 10.09
C PRO A 152 5.43 2.62 9.04
N LEU A 153 6.32 3.25 8.27
CA LEU A 153 5.96 3.78 6.97
C LEU A 153 6.20 2.68 5.92
N LEU A 154 5.21 2.43 5.07
CA LEU A 154 5.31 1.45 4.00
C LEU A 154 5.86 2.11 2.73
N TYR A 155 6.97 1.60 2.22
CA TYR A 155 7.54 1.99 0.93
C TYR A 155 7.17 0.95 -0.12
N GLU A 156 6.57 1.41 -1.21
CA GLU A 156 6.11 0.56 -2.31
C GLU A 156 7.00 0.74 -3.55
N PRO A 157 7.85 -0.22 -3.90
CA PRO A 157 8.47 -0.28 -5.21
C PRO A 157 7.41 -0.49 -6.29
N LEU A 158 7.33 0.46 -7.24
CA LEU A 158 6.38 0.39 -8.34
C LEU A 158 7.06 -0.15 -9.60
N ASN A 159 6.27 -0.66 -10.54
CA ASN A 159 6.78 -1.14 -11.80
C ASN A 159 7.42 -0.02 -12.66
N ARG A 160 8.19 -0.42 -13.68
CA ARG A 160 8.96 0.47 -14.58
C ARG A 160 8.12 1.50 -15.34
N TYR A 161 6.81 1.31 -15.44
CA TYR A 161 5.93 2.27 -16.12
C TYR A 161 5.53 3.43 -15.20
N GLU A 162 5.62 3.25 -13.89
CA GLU A 162 5.19 4.22 -12.89
C GLU A 162 6.36 4.97 -12.24
N THR A 163 7.48 4.28 -11.97
CA THR A 163 8.70 4.92 -11.43
C THR A 163 9.95 4.37 -12.10
N ASN A 164 11.08 5.07 -11.94
CA ASN A 164 12.41 4.60 -12.32
C ASN A 164 13.40 4.62 -11.14
N ILE A 165 12.89 4.69 -9.90
CA ILE A 165 13.71 4.74 -8.68
C ILE A 165 14.05 3.31 -8.24
N PHE A 166 13.08 2.58 -7.73
CA PHE A 166 13.20 1.16 -7.41
C PHE A 166 12.00 0.39 -7.98
N ASN A 167 12.30 -0.58 -8.82
CA ASN A 167 11.28 -1.44 -9.43
C ASN A 167 11.28 -2.85 -8.82
N ARG A 168 12.41 -3.28 -8.24
CA ARG A 168 12.53 -4.59 -7.60
C ARG A 168 12.55 -4.47 -6.08
N GLN A 169 11.88 -5.40 -5.43
CA GLN A 169 11.79 -5.42 -3.96
C GLN A 169 13.16 -5.55 -3.29
N VAL A 170 14.03 -6.42 -3.82
CA VAL A 170 15.37 -6.65 -3.28
C VAL A 170 16.24 -5.40 -3.37
N ASP A 171 16.18 -4.66 -4.48
CA ASP A 171 16.96 -3.43 -4.66
C ASP A 171 16.48 -2.34 -3.67
N ALA A 172 15.16 -2.23 -3.46
CA ALA A 172 14.58 -1.33 -2.48
C ALA A 172 14.94 -1.77 -1.05
N ALA A 173 14.88 -3.06 -0.74
CA ALA A 173 15.24 -3.62 0.57
C ALA A 173 16.67 -3.25 0.95
N HIS A 174 17.65 -3.54 0.08
CA HIS A 174 19.05 -3.21 0.32
C HIS A 174 19.26 -1.71 0.54
N TRP A 175 18.53 -0.87 -0.20
CA TRP A 175 18.64 0.58 -0.03
C TRP A 175 17.97 1.06 1.27
N ILE A 176 16.80 0.53 1.64
CA ILE A 176 16.13 0.84 2.91
C ILE A 176 17.02 0.49 4.11
N GLU A 177 17.78 -0.60 4.03
CA GLU A 177 18.72 -0.99 5.08
C GLU A 177 19.89 0.01 5.29
N THR A 178 20.14 0.92 4.33
CA THR A 178 21.12 1.99 4.46
C THR A 178 20.58 3.23 5.19
N LEU A 179 19.25 3.36 5.34
CA LEU A 179 18.62 4.47 6.05
C LEU A 179 19.02 4.47 7.54
N GLU A 180 19.02 5.65 8.16
CA GLU A 180 19.24 5.79 9.60
C GLU A 180 18.04 5.26 10.38
N THR A 181 16.83 5.60 9.94
CA THR A 181 15.60 5.04 10.50
C THR A 181 15.50 3.54 10.25
N ARG A 182 14.97 2.79 11.21
CA ARG A 182 14.67 1.35 11.06
C ARG A 182 13.18 1.09 10.93
N ASN A 183 12.40 2.13 10.70
CA ASN A 183 10.93 2.08 10.74
C ASN A 183 10.28 2.18 9.35
N ILE A 184 11.01 1.81 8.30
CA ILE A 184 10.47 1.60 6.95
C ILE A 184 10.26 0.11 6.72
N ARG A 185 9.14 -0.26 6.10
CA ARG A 185 8.87 -1.62 5.62
C ARG A 185 8.46 -1.58 4.16
N LEU A 186 8.61 -2.70 3.49
CA LEU A 186 8.16 -2.86 2.10
C LEU A 186 6.66 -3.13 2.05
N LEU A 187 5.99 -2.47 1.13
CA LEU A 187 4.74 -2.94 0.59
C LEU A 187 5.07 -3.76 -0.68
N CYS A 188 4.72 -5.03 -0.67
CA CYS A 188 4.93 -5.95 -1.76
C CYS A 188 3.63 -6.08 -2.58
N ASP A 189 3.51 -5.30 -3.66
CA ASP A 189 2.38 -5.41 -4.57
C ASP A 189 2.67 -6.49 -5.62
N LEU A 190 1.91 -7.58 -5.59
CA LEU A 190 2.11 -8.72 -6.49
C LEU A 190 1.92 -8.36 -7.97
N PHE A 191 1.10 -7.35 -8.30
CA PHE A 191 0.98 -6.86 -9.67
C PHE A 191 2.27 -6.18 -10.14
N HIS A 192 2.84 -5.27 -9.34
CA HIS A 192 4.11 -4.64 -9.68
C HIS A 192 5.24 -5.67 -9.75
N MET A 193 5.29 -6.59 -8.79
CA MET A 193 6.26 -7.67 -8.75
C MET A 193 6.13 -8.61 -9.96
N ALA A 194 4.92 -8.90 -10.45
CA ALA A 194 4.71 -9.77 -11.62
C ALA A 194 5.32 -9.18 -12.92
N ILE A 195 5.56 -7.87 -12.97
CA ILE A 195 6.22 -7.21 -14.09
C ILE A 195 7.75 -7.23 -13.93
N GLU A 196 8.26 -7.14 -12.71
CA GLU A 196 9.67 -6.84 -12.43
C GLU A 196 10.46 -8.03 -11.87
N GLU A 197 9.82 -8.97 -11.20
CA GLU A 197 10.49 -10.07 -10.52
C GLU A 197 10.40 -11.37 -11.32
N VAL A 198 11.45 -12.20 -11.21
CA VAL A 198 11.50 -13.51 -11.86
C VAL A 198 10.68 -14.55 -11.08
N ASP A 199 10.69 -14.45 -9.74
CA ASP A 199 10.00 -15.36 -8.83
C ASP A 199 9.53 -14.58 -7.59
N LEU A 200 8.22 -14.39 -7.49
CA LEU A 200 7.60 -13.60 -6.43
C LEU A 200 7.83 -14.22 -5.04
N ALA A 201 7.73 -15.52 -4.95
CA ALA A 201 7.89 -16.25 -3.69
C ALA A 201 9.35 -16.20 -3.21
N ALA A 202 10.31 -16.39 -4.12
CA ALA A 202 11.73 -16.25 -3.79
C ALA A 202 12.06 -14.84 -3.34
N THR A 203 11.57 -13.82 -4.05
CA THR A 203 11.75 -12.40 -3.69
C THR A 203 11.18 -12.07 -2.30
N LEU A 204 9.96 -12.51 -1.98
CA LEU A 204 9.38 -12.32 -0.65
C LEU A 204 10.20 -12.98 0.46
N ARG A 205 10.77 -14.16 0.20
CA ARG A 205 11.65 -14.84 1.15
C ARG A 205 12.95 -14.06 1.37
N GLU A 206 13.54 -13.53 0.30
CA GLU A 206 14.76 -12.72 0.37
C GLU A 206 14.55 -11.42 1.14
N CYS A 207 13.39 -10.77 0.97
CA CYS A 207 13.03 -9.53 1.67
C CYS A 207 12.32 -9.76 3.02
N SER A 208 12.30 -10.96 3.57
CA SER A 208 11.45 -11.39 4.68
C SER A 208 11.44 -10.46 5.90
N SER A 209 12.60 -9.89 6.27
CA SER A 209 12.74 -8.97 7.41
C SER A 209 12.06 -7.62 7.21
N LEU A 210 11.76 -7.25 5.96
CA LEU A 210 11.20 -5.95 5.60
C LEU A 210 9.76 -6.02 5.07
N VAL A 211 9.20 -7.20 4.82
CA VAL A 211 7.80 -7.33 4.37
C VAL A 211 6.84 -6.79 5.43
N GLY A 212 6.19 -5.66 5.14
CA GLY A 212 5.26 -4.98 6.05
C GLY A 212 3.80 -5.03 5.61
N HIS A 213 3.57 -5.10 4.30
CA HIS A 213 2.22 -5.14 3.73
C HIS A 213 2.24 -5.85 2.37
N VAL A 214 1.09 -6.41 1.97
CA VAL A 214 0.99 -7.12 0.68
C VAL A 214 -0.26 -6.66 -0.06
N HIS A 215 -0.08 -6.07 -1.26
CA HIS A 215 -1.18 -5.94 -2.21
C HIS A 215 -1.34 -7.24 -2.97
N PHE A 216 -2.46 -7.92 -2.70
CA PHE A 216 -2.74 -9.27 -3.16
C PHE A 216 -3.57 -9.26 -4.44
N ALA A 217 -2.95 -8.73 -5.51
CA ALA A 217 -3.51 -8.63 -6.85
C ALA A 217 -2.91 -9.70 -7.78
N ASP A 218 -3.63 -10.06 -8.83
CA ASP A 218 -3.08 -10.94 -9.88
C ASP A 218 -2.21 -10.16 -10.87
N SER A 219 -1.47 -10.86 -11.74
CA SER A 219 -0.55 -10.32 -12.74
C SER A 219 -1.18 -9.31 -13.72
N ASN A 220 -2.49 -9.31 -13.84
CA ASN A 220 -3.28 -8.37 -14.65
C ASN A 220 -4.04 -7.33 -13.82
N ARG A 221 -3.69 -7.21 -12.54
CA ARG A 221 -4.30 -6.33 -11.54
C ARG A 221 -5.78 -6.62 -11.27
N LEU A 222 -6.25 -7.84 -11.58
CA LEU A 222 -7.58 -8.34 -11.20
C LEU A 222 -7.51 -9.07 -9.84
N ALA A 223 -8.67 -9.56 -9.39
CA ALA A 223 -8.75 -10.44 -8.24
C ALA A 223 -7.85 -11.67 -8.45
N ILE A 224 -7.15 -12.09 -7.41
CA ILE A 224 -6.21 -13.23 -7.47
C ILE A 224 -6.94 -14.50 -7.96
N GLY A 225 -6.31 -15.18 -8.91
CA GLY A 225 -6.87 -16.34 -9.62
C GLY A 225 -7.49 -16.00 -10.99
N LEU A 226 -7.51 -14.72 -11.40
CA LEU A 226 -8.02 -14.27 -12.70
C LEU A 226 -6.89 -13.87 -13.67
N GLY A 227 -5.63 -14.07 -13.31
CA GLY A 227 -4.45 -13.84 -14.12
C GLY A 227 -3.53 -15.06 -14.15
N HIS A 228 -2.22 -14.82 -14.09
CA HIS A 228 -1.19 -15.85 -14.21
C HIS A 228 -0.42 -16.10 -12.90
N THR A 229 -0.71 -15.38 -11.84
CA THR A 229 -0.04 -15.53 -10.55
C THR A 229 -0.51 -16.82 -9.86
N ASP A 230 0.41 -17.72 -9.52
CA ASP A 230 0.11 -18.82 -8.60
C ASP A 230 0.25 -18.31 -7.16
N PRO A 231 -0.86 -18.13 -6.42
CA PRO A 231 -0.80 -17.59 -5.07
C PRO A 231 -0.33 -18.59 -4.01
N LYS A 232 -0.32 -19.89 -4.29
CA LYS A 232 0.00 -20.91 -3.29
C LYS A 232 1.44 -20.82 -2.76
N PRO A 233 2.48 -20.74 -3.62
CA PRO A 233 3.86 -20.55 -3.15
C PRO A 233 4.02 -19.24 -2.38
N ILE A 234 3.30 -18.18 -2.78
CA ILE A 234 3.34 -16.86 -2.15
C ILE A 234 2.80 -16.95 -0.72
N VAL A 235 1.59 -17.48 -0.54
CA VAL A 235 0.97 -17.66 0.78
C VAL A 235 1.82 -18.59 1.66
N GLN A 236 2.43 -19.63 1.09
CA GLN A 236 3.32 -20.50 1.85
C GLN A 236 4.55 -19.74 2.35
N VAL A 237 5.19 -18.92 1.53
CA VAL A 237 6.32 -18.09 1.96
C VAL A 237 5.89 -17.09 3.03
N LEU A 238 4.75 -16.43 2.89
CA LEU A 238 4.24 -15.51 3.90
C LEU A 238 4.02 -16.20 5.26
N ARG A 239 3.57 -17.47 5.26
CA ARG A 239 3.52 -18.30 6.48
C ARG A 239 4.91 -18.62 7.01
N ASP A 240 5.85 -19.02 6.14
CA ASP A 240 7.21 -19.42 6.51
C ASP A 240 7.98 -18.26 7.17
N ILE A 241 7.72 -17.01 6.75
CA ILE A 241 8.35 -15.80 7.31
C ILE A 241 7.55 -15.19 8.49
N ASP A 242 6.52 -15.90 8.97
CA ASP A 242 5.67 -15.48 10.09
C ASP A 242 4.96 -14.13 9.83
N TYR A 243 4.48 -13.89 8.60
CA TYR A 243 3.75 -12.69 8.25
C TYR A 243 2.33 -12.71 8.82
N HIS A 244 1.97 -11.70 9.60
CA HIS A 244 0.66 -11.55 10.26
C HIS A 244 -0.13 -10.33 9.80
N GLY A 245 0.30 -9.70 8.70
CA GLY A 245 -0.36 -8.52 8.14
C GLY A 245 -1.55 -8.85 7.27
N TYR A 246 -1.90 -7.91 6.41
CA TYR A 246 -3.05 -8.00 5.53
C TYR A 246 -2.65 -8.43 4.12
N LEU A 247 -3.50 -9.25 3.51
CA LEU A 247 -3.57 -9.46 2.06
C LEU A 247 -4.62 -8.48 1.54
N SER A 248 -4.18 -7.33 1.06
CA SER A 248 -5.06 -6.22 0.69
C SER A 248 -5.33 -6.20 -0.81
N ALA A 249 -6.59 -6.04 -1.20
CA ALA A 249 -6.99 -6.02 -2.60
C ALA A 249 -6.96 -4.60 -3.18
N GLU A 250 -5.80 -4.19 -3.71
CA GLU A 250 -5.68 -3.06 -4.62
C GLU A 250 -5.78 -3.57 -6.07
N ILE A 251 -7.01 -3.71 -6.55
CA ILE A 251 -7.32 -4.38 -7.82
C ILE A 251 -8.30 -3.56 -8.66
N LEU A 252 -8.32 -3.82 -9.98
CA LEU A 252 -9.32 -3.26 -10.87
C LEU A 252 -10.72 -3.82 -10.53
N PRO A 253 -11.77 -2.99 -10.46
CA PRO A 253 -13.12 -3.40 -10.12
C PRO A 253 -13.82 -4.07 -11.32
N LEU A 254 -13.23 -5.13 -11.86
CA LEU A 254 -13.72 -5.81 -13.06
C LEU A 254 -14.18 -7.26 -12.76
N PRO A 255 -15.27 -7.72 -13.40
CA PRO A 255 -16.14 -7.00 -14.36
C PRO A 255 -16.98 -5.90 -13.70
N ASP A 256 -17.13 -5.95 -12.39
CA ASP A 256 -17.75 -4.96 -11.52
C ASP A 256 -17.19 -5.06 -10.11
N ALA A 257 -17.35 -4.01 -9.30
CA ALA A 257 -16.77 -3.92 -7.95
C ALA A 257 -17.24 -5.04 -7.01
N GLU A 258 -18.50 -5.44 -7.08
CA GLU A 258 -19.06 -6.50 -6.22
C GLU A 258 -18.46 -7.86 -6.56
N THR A 259 -18.36 -8.17 -7.85
CA THR A 259 -17.78 -9.43 -8.33
C THR A 259 -16.28 -9.49 -8.02
N ALA A 260 -15.52 -8.41 -8.25
CA ALA A 260 -14.10 -8.32 -7.93
C ALA A 260 -13.85 -8.54 -6.42
N ALA A 261 -14.61 -7.84 -5.57
CA ALA A 261 -14.49 -7.96 -4.12
C ALA A 261 -14.82 -9.37 -3.63
N ARG A 262 -15.93 -9.96 -4.10
CA ARG A 262 -16.35 -11.31 -3.72
C ARG A 262 -15.33 -12.36 -4.14
N THR A 263 -14.85 -12.29 -5.38
CA THR A 263 -13.82 -13.22 -5.89
C THR A 263 -12.57 -13.16 -5.03
N THR A 264 -12.13 -11.96 -4.67
CA THR A 264 -10.96 -11.77 -3.78
C THR A 264 -11.20 -12.37 -2.39
N ALA A 265 -12.34 -12.07 -1.76
CA ALA A 265 -12.67 -12.59 -0.43
C ALA A 265 -12.70 -14.12 -0.40
N GLU A 266 -13.30 -14.74 -1.42
CA GLU A 266 -13.36 -16.20 -1.57
C GLU A 266 -11.96 -16.80 -1.80
N SER A 267 -11.16 -16.20 -2.67
CA SER A 267 -9.79 -16.65 -2.98
C SER A 267 -8.89 -16.60 -1.73
N ILE A 268 -8.88 -15.47 -1.01
CA ILE A 268 -8.08 -15.32 0.21
C ILE A 268 -8.54 -16.35 1.26
N ARG A 269 -9.84 -16.46 1.50
CA ARG A 269 -10.39 -17.42 2.48
C ARG A 269 -9.98 -18.86 2.16
N ASN A 270 -10.08 -19.28 0.90
CA ASN A 270 -9.70 -20.62 0.48
C ASN A 270 -8.21 -20.87 0.66
N LEU A 271 -7.36 -19.89 0.33
CA LEU A 271 -5.91 -20.00 0.48
C LEU A 271 -5.46 -20.02 1.95
N LEU A 272 -6.14 -19.26 2.82
CA LEU A 272 -5.79 -19.23 4.24
C LEU A 272 -6.31 -20.46 5.00
N SER A 273 -7.36 -21.12 4.49
CA SER A 273 -7.93 -22.34 5.09
C SER A 273 -7.21 -23.63 4.68
N ALA A 274 -6.39 -23.58 3.63
CA ALA A 274 -5.63 -24.72 3.12
C ALA A 274 -4.30 -24.87 3.84
#